data_c699147f5203880aac76a1001b90aa98
#
_entry.id   c699147f5203880aac76a1001b90aa98
#
_cell.length_a   1.000
_cell.length_b   1.000
_cell.length_c   1.000
_cell.angle_alpha   90.00
_cell.angle_beta   90.00
_cell.angle_gamma   90.00
#
_symmetry.space_group_name_H-M   'P 1'
#
loop_
_entity.id
_entity.type
_entity.pdbx_description
1 polymer ?
#
loop_
_entity_poly.entity_id
_entity_poly.type
_entity_poly.pdbx_seq_one_letter_code
_entity_poly.pdbx_strand_id
1 'polypeptide(L)'
;PDRSFDFKSLITNNESGSLMGFRSGNTTSYVLSRTVLMGWRTVIVFDGHVADGNFSKMYLQQIIILACLFVIELIATLNVIRHEAKDIPEISSSIAEISAGNYNFRINSKSENEIGLIAKSVDNLAQTLQDKNAVIDDYTNLDPTTGLQNRYKMYEYIEDLAVSRDESRKRFALLFVDIDNFKWITETLGHRQGDEFLKIFGQRLRTVVNRVFRFSGDEFVILTEFNDDYGIIDELVANLRYAFREPIEILNDKMYAQFSVGISVYPDDDTNADMLLRDADIAMSRAKERGKGRTAYYNASLHQKVLSKATIAQKLNSALANNEMFLNFQPIISVQNGDIHGFEVLIRWESEELGFVPPFTFVQVAEETGAIVEIGTWIFETACRYLKKMNEYNKDIIMSINVSAVQLKKSDFLDKVARTIDVFGINPANIQVELTETCLVDFMDGNDKVIQKIADMGIAIALDDFGTGYSSFGYLKDMPIKCLKVDKSFVDEICSKHKDYQITGSIIDMVKHLGIATVVEGVETIEQYNILSEMKCDYIQGFLMSKPLNAEDALEFVKQYDELHKPSRQSLEENSNKLAAERMEREKGNADSSANV
;
A
#
# COMPACT_ATOMS: atom_id res chain seq x y z
N PRO A 1 28.91 -101.19 -32.38
CA PRO A 1 27.92 -100.40 -33.11
C PRO A 1 27.05 -99.57 -32.18
N ASP A 2 27.10 -98.30 -32.40
CA ASP A 2 26.06 -97.32 -32.21
C ASP A 2 25.14 -97.39 -31.00
N ARG A 3 25.47 -96.64 -30.01
CA ARG A 3 24.47 -95.84 -29.32
C ARG A 3 24.98 -94.45 -29.17
N SER A 4 24.47 -93.57 -30.02
CA SER A 4 24.62 -92.14 -29.89
C SER A 4 24.20 -91.71 -28.51
N PHE A 5 25.18 -91.38 -27.73
CA PHE A 5 24.96 -90.91 -26.37
C PHE A 5 24.41 -89.46 -26.45
N ASP A 6 23.16 -89.23 -26.06
CA ASP A 6 22.55 -87.91 -26.07
C ASP A 6 23.08 -87.06 -24.90
N PHE A 7 24.23 -86.46 -25.14
CA PHE A 7 24.82 -85.47 -24.19
C PHE A 7 23.90 -84.33 -23.84
N LYS A 8 22.97 -84.03 -24.73
CA LYS A 8 22.08 -82.83 -24.54
C LYS A 8 21.05 -83.06 -23.43
N SER A 9 20.53 -84.29 -23.32
CA SER A 9 19.58 -84.65 -22.26
C SER A 9 20.23 -84.71 -20.88
N LEU A 10 21.50 -85.11 -20.80
CA LEU A 10 22.29 -85.17 -19.55
C LEU A 10 22.65 -83.74 -19.03
N ILE A 11 22.84 -82.80 -19.91
CA ILE A 11 23.21 -81.42 -19.55
C ILE A 11 21.95 -80.63 -19.15
N THR A 12 20.79 -80.90 -19.74
CA THR A 12 19.54 -80.16 -19.45
C THR A 12 18.89 -80.53 -18.13
N ASN A 13 19.09 -81.78 -17.67
CA ASN A 13 18.40 -82.32 -16.47
C ASN A 13 19.24 -82.27 -15.18
N ASN A 14 20.42 -81.63 -15.19
CA ASN A 14 21.32 -81.76 -14.04
C ASN A 14 21.50 -80.39 -13.35
N GLU A 15 21.25 -80.30 -12.05
CA GLU A 15 21.53 -79.13 -11.24
C GLU A 15 23.03 -78.85 -11.18
N SER A 16 23.41 -77.62 -11.26
CA SER A 16 24.80 -77.20 -11.24
C SER A 16 25.53 -77.70 -9.98
N GLY A 17 26.56 -78.55 -10.17
CA GLY A 17 27.42 -79.10 -9.11
C GLY A 17 27.15 -80.56 -8.73
N SER A 18 26.23 -81.29 -9.38
CA SER A 18 26.01 -82.68 -9.14
C SER A 18 26.93 -83.59 -9.99
N LEU A 19 27.46 -84.70 -9.38
CA LEU A 19 28.25 -85.74 -10.05
C LEU A 19 27.31 -86.86 -10.44
N MET A 20 27.18 -87.11 -11.73
CA MET A 20 26.40 -88.31 -12.21
C MET A 20 27.32 -89.37 -12.76
N GLY A 21 27.16 -90.60 -12.26
CA GLY A 21 27.79 -91.74 -12.82
C GLY A 21 26.80 -92.51 -13.78
N PHE A 22 27.24 -92.83 -14.97
CA PHE A 22 26.49 -93.68 -15.90
C PHE A 22 27.33 -94.86 -16.30
N ARG A 23 26.70 -95.98 -16.50
CA ARG A 23 27.33 -97.28 -16.84
C ARG A 23 26.97 -97.62 -18.28
N SER A 24 27.97 -97.77 -19.15
CA SER A 24 27.76 -98.27 -20.51
C SER A 24 28.58 -99.54 -20.69
N GLY A 25 27.91 -100.65 -20.75
CA GLY A 25 28.57 -101.99 -20.78
C GLY A 25 29.35 -102.24 -19.50
N ASN A 26 30.63 -102.54 -19.62
CA ASN A 26 31.52 -102.86 -18.51
C ASN A 26 32.30 -101.61 -17.97
N THR A 27 32.01 -100.40 -18.45
CA THR A 27 32.68 -99.18 -18.07
C THR A 27 31.75 -98.20 -17.36
N THR A 28 32.23 -97.58 -16.28
CA THR A 28 31.48 -96.56 -15.55
C THR A 28 32.17 -95.22 -15.86
N SER A 29 31.40 -94.27 -16.40
CA SER A 29 31.85 -92.91 -16.64
C SER A 29 31.12 -91.91 -15.69
N TYR A 30 31.84 -90.94 -15.22
CA TYR A 30 31.31 -89.90 -14.35
C TYR A 30 31.28 -88.51 -15.06
N VAL A 31 30.19 -87.77 -14.97
CA VAL A 31 30.03 -86.45 -15.55
C VAL A 31 29.79 -85.45 -14.40
N LEU A 32 30.65 -84.41 -14.34
CA LEU A 32 30.50 -83.27 -13.46
C LEU A 32 30.17 -82.03 -14.31
N SER A 33 29.04 -81.36 -14.04
CA SER A 33 28.68 -80.07 -14.68
C SER A 33 28.61 -78.96 -13.70
N ARG A 34 29.19 -77.79 -13.97
CA ARG A 34 29.09 -76.59 -13.17
C ARG A 34 28.83 -75.42 -14.05
N THR A 35 27.84 -74.52 -13.65
CA THR A 35 27.59 -73.25 -14.31
C THR A 35 28.57 -72.20 -13.77
N VAL A 36 29.29 -71.50 -14.63
CA VAL A 36 30.21 -70.43 -14.34
C VAL A 36 29.55 -69.12 -14.77
N LEU A 37 30.04 -67.95 -14.32
CA LEU A 37 29.49 -66.67 -14.63
C LEU A 37 29.21 -66.44 -16.14
N MET A 38 28.15 -65.73 -16.48
CA MET A 38 27.66 -65.47 -17.86
C MET A 38 27.03 -66.63 -18.60
N GLY A 39 26.50 -67.65 -17.87
CA GLY A 39 25.76 -68.72 -18.51
C GLY A 39 26.60 -69.88 -19.14
N TRP A 40 27.90 -69.84 -19.02
CA TRP A 40 28.78 -70.90 -19.46
C TRP A 40 28.73 -72.05 -18.50
N ARG A 41 28.67 -73.32 -19.05
CA ARG A 41 28.72 -74.53 -18.27
C ARG A 41 30.01 -75.32 -18.60
N THR A 42 30.76 -75.62 -17.58
CA THR A 42 31.92 -76.55 -17.68
C THR A 42 31.43 -77.98 -17.40
N VAL A 43 31.66 -78.87 -18.32
CA VAL A 43 31.33 -80.30 -18.19
C VAL A 43 32.62 -81.12 -18.24
N ILE A 44 32.89 -81.87 -17.18
CA ILE A 44 34.05 -82.76 -17.09
C ILE A 44 33.55 -84.16 -17.05
N VAL A 45 34.03 -85.00 -18.03
CA VAL A 45 33.65 -86.47 -18.12
C VAL A 45 34.89 -87.26 -17.77
N PHE A 46 34.71 -88.21 -16.83
CA PHE A 46 35.74 -89.11 -16.37
C PHE A 46 35.37 -90.55 -16.79
N ASP A 47 36.25 -91.27 -17.47
CA ASP A 47 36.09 -92.67 -17.80
C ASP A 47 36.67 -93.53 -16.67
N GLY A 48 35.83 -94.38 -16.04
CA GLY A 48 36.20 -95.22 -14.91
C GLY A 48 37.19 -96.36 -15.20
N HIS A 49 37.51 -96.65 -16.52
CA HIS A 49 38.45 -97.67 -16.88
C HIS A 49 39.92 -97.25 -16.91
N VAL A 50 40.17 -95.97 -16.76
CA VAL A 50 41.54 -95.41 -16.77
C VAL A 50 42.15 -95.35 -15.35
N ALA A 51 41.63 -96.19 -14.46
CA ALA A 51 42.08 -96.23 -13.06
C ALA A 51 43.29 -97.20 -12.82
N ASP A 52 43.91 -97.74 -13.87
CA ASP A 52 45.19 -98.45 -13.67
C ASP A 52 46.38 -97.45 -13.59
N GLY A 53 47.10 -97.56 -12.52
CA GLY A 53 48.08 -96.83 -11.84
C GLY A 53 49.03 -95.80 -12.55
N ASN A 54 49.18 -95.76 -13.87
CA ASN A 54 49.99 -94.83 -14.62
C ASN A 54 49.17 -93.68 -15.28
N PHE A 55 47.91 -93.90 -15.62
CA PHE A 55 47.00 -92.93 -16.19
C PHE A 55 46.40 -92.03 -15.10
N SER A 56 46.23 -92.49 -13.88
CA SER A 56 45.71 -91.72 -12.75
C SER A 56 46.60 -90.52 -12.42
N LYS A 57 47.93 -90.64 -12.53
CA LYS A 57 48.86 -89.50 -12.28
C LYS A 57 48.80 -88.45 -13.40
N MET A 58 48.63 -88.88 -14.69
CA MET A 58 48.51 -87.95 -15.82
C MET A 58 47.19 -87.19 -15.80
N TYR A 59 46.08 -87.85 -15.46
CA TYR A 59 44.78 -87.23 -15.29
C TYR A 59 44.77 -86.27 -14.07
N LEU A 60 45.39 -86.68 -12.97
CA LEU A 60 45.52 -85.86 -11.78
C LEU A 60 46.32 -84.52 -12.10
N GLN A 61 47.40 -84.68 -12.89
CA GLN A 61 48.16 -83.47 -13.36
C GLN A 61 47.33 -82.61 -14.29
N GLN A 62 46.55 -83.20 -15.22
CA GLN A 62 45.65 -82.40 -16.08
C GLN A 62 44.57 -81.66 -15.29
N ILE A 63 43.99 -82.38 -14.29
CA ILE A 63 42.97 -81.79 -13.38
C ILE A 63 43.59 -80.60 -12.59
N ILE A 64 44.81 -80.77 -12.09
CA ILE A 64 45.52 -79.71 -11.34
C ILE A 64 45.81 -78.52 -12.25
N ILE A 65 46.27 -78.78 -13.50
CA ILE A 65 46.51 -77.71 -14.46
C ILE A 65 45.22 -76.92 -14.79
N LEU A 66 44.12 -77.67 -15.05
CA LEU A 66 42.82 -77.06 -15.33
C LEU A 66 42.28 -76.30 -14.13
N ALA A 67 42.45 -76.86 -12.91
CA ALA A 67 42.10 -76.11 -11.70
C ALA A 67 42.93 -74.83 -11.47
N CYS A 68 44.23 -74.94 -11.76
CA CYS A 68 45.11 -73.77 -11.70
C CYS A 68 44.71 -72.69 -12.73
N LEU A 69 44.43 -73.12 -14.00
CA LEU A 69 43.94 -72.16 -15.02
C LEU A 69 42.63 -71.50 -14.62
N PHE A 70 41.70 -72.32 -14.09
CA PHE A 70 40.43 -71.79 -13.60
C PHE A 70 40.61 -70.78 -12.45
N VAL A 71 41.53 -71.08 -11.52
CA VAL A 71 41.84 -70.14 -10.42
C VAL A 71 42.48 -68.83 -10.96
N ILE A 72 43.39 -68.97 -11.96
CA ILE A 72 44.02 -67.78 -12.59
C ILE A 72 42.95 -66.94 -13.32
N GLU A 73 42.04 -67.60 -14.06
CA GLU A 73 40.94 -66.92 -14.78
C GLU A 73 39.98 -66.25 -13.80
N LEU A 74 39.64 -66.94 -12.68
CA LEU A 74 38.82 -66.38 -11.64
C LEU A 74 39.45 -65.15 -10.98
N ILE A 75 40.75 -65.21 -10.67
CA ILE A 75 41.51 -64.07 -10.11
C ILE A 75 41.57 -62.92 -11.10
N ALA A 76 41.86 -63.23 -12.38
CA ALA A 76 41.88 -62.19 -13.42
C ALA A 76 40.52 -61.50 -13.57
N THR A 77 39.43 -62.29 -13.63
CA THR A 77 38.07 -61.80 -13.74
C THR A 77 37.67 -60.94 -12.53
N LEU A 78 37.99 -61.41 -11.30
CA LEU A 78 37.72 -60.66 -10.07
C LEU A 78 38.52 -59.33 -10.03
N ASN A 79 39.75 -59.31 -10.53
CA ASN A 79 40.56 -58.10 -10.61
C ASN A 79 39.96 -57.10 -11.61
N VAL A 80 39.52 -57.58 -12.78
CA VAL A 80 38.84 -56.74 -13.76
C VAL A 80 37.57 -56.15 -13.18
N ILE A 81 36.73 -56.97 -12.56
CA ILE A 81 35.48 -56.48 -11.90
C ILE A 81 35.77 -55.48 -10.81
N ARG A 82 36.79 -55.72 -9.97
CA ARG A 82 37.18 -54.78 -8.92
C ARG A 82 37.71 -53.46 -9.53
N HIS A 83 38.44 -53.53 -10.62
CA HIS A 83 38.98 -52.33 -11.29
C HIS A 83 37.86 -51.49 -11.92
N GLU A 84 36.97 -52.16 -12.66
CA GLU A 84 35.83 -51.51 -13.32
C GLU A 84 34.80 -50.96 -12.32
N ALA A 85 34.58 -51.66 -11.20
CA ALA A 85 33.59 -51.27 -10.22
C ALA A 85 34.11 -50.27 -9.16
N LYS A 86 35.38 -49.86 -9.27
CA LYS A 86 36.03 -48.98 -8.25
C LYS A 86 35.32 -47.66 -8.04
N ASP A 87 34.78 -47.07 -9.11
CA ASP A 87 34.15 -45.74 -9.09
C ASP A 87 32.69 -45.76 -8.63
N ILE A 88 32.04 -46.93 -8.55
CA ILE A 88 30.62 -47.08 -8.14
C ILE A 88 30.35 -46.54 -6.72
N PRO A 89 31.18 -46.80 -5.68
CA PRO A 89 30.98 -46.24 -4.35
C PRO A 89 31.06 -44.71 -4.34
N GLU A 90 31.96 -44.13 -5.14
CA GLU A 90 32.12 -42.69 -5.25
C GLU A 90 30.91 -42.06 -5.93
N ILE A 91 30.38 -42.64 -6.99
CA ILE A 91 29.13 -42.23 -7.66
C ILE A 91 27.97 -42.29 -6.67
N SER A 92 27.85 -43.38 -5.92
CA SER A 92 26.78 -43.58 -4.94
C SER A 92 26.84 -42.55 -3.82
N SER A 93 28.03 -42.25 -3.27
CA SER A 93 28.20 -41.21 -2.26
C SER A 93 27.90 -39.81 -2.82
N SER A 94 28.28 -39.55 -4.06
CA SER A 94 27.99 -38.27 -4.74
C SER A 94 26.49 -38.07 -4.95
N ILE A 95 25.76 -39.12 -5.33
CA ILE A 95 24.31 -39.05 -5.44
C ILE A 95 23.65 -38.79 -4.08
N ALA A 96 24.18 -39.35 -3.00
CA ALA A 96 23.70 -39.11 -1.64
C ALA A 96 23.93 -37.65 -1.24
N GLU A 97 25.10 -37.08 -1.51
CA GLU A 97 25.43 -35.65 -1.27
C GLU A 97 24.51 -34.70 -2.07
N ILE A 98 24.31 -35.01 -3.38
CA ILE A 98 23.42 -34.24 -4.24
C ILE A 98 21.97 -34.33 -3.70
N SER A 99 21.54 -35.49 -3.23
CA SER A 99 20.22 -35.69 -2.63
C SER A 99 20.04 -34.97 -1.30
N ALA A 100 21.14 -34.74 -0.56
CA ALA A 100 21.17 -33.95 0.65
C ALA A 100 21.24 -32.42 0.40
N GLY A 101 21.27 -32.00 -0.89
CA GLY A 101 21.30 -30.60 -1.26
C GLY A 101 22.70 -30.02 -1.55
N ASN A 102 23.76 -30.84 -1.49
CA ASN A 102 25.12 -30.41 -1.82
C ASN A 102 25.39 -30.54 -3.33
N TYR A 103 25.01 -29.55 -4.10
CA TYR A 103 25.18 -29.53 -5.57
C TYR A 103 26.58 -29.13 -6.04
N ASN A 104 27.48 -28.74 -5.14
CA ASN A 104 28.87 -28.38 -5.45
C ASN A 104 29.78 -29.59 -5.57
N PHE A 105 29.30 -30.78 -5.20
CA PHE A 105 30.07 -32.00 -5.30
C PHE A 105 30.27 -32.40 -6.76
N ARG A 106 31.47 -32.88 -7.12
CA ARG A 106 31.80 -33.35 -8.48
C ARG A 106 32.51 -34.71 -8.40
N ILE A 107 32.19 -35.59 -9.32
CA ILE A 107 32.77 -36.93 -9.42
C ILE A 107 34.03 -36.87 -10.28
N ASN A 108 35.17 -37.19 -9.68
CA ASN A 108 36.46 -37.17 -10.40
C ASN A 108 36.79 -38.53 -11.04
N SER A 109 35.83 -39.16 -11.74
CA SER A 109 36.04 -40.42 -12.44
C SER A 109 36.83 -40.20 -13.71
N LYS A 110 37.89 -40.99 -13.89
CA LYS A 110 38.71 -41.03 -15.11
C LYS A 110 38.34 -42.20 -16.05
N SER A 111 37.31 -42.94 -15.72
CA SER A 111 36.85 -44.08 -16.51
C SER A 111 36.19 -43.65 -17.79
N GLU A 112 36.57 -44.29 -18.91
CA GLU A 112 35.99 -44.01 -20.23
C GLU A 112 34.88 -45.00 -20.63
N ASN A 113 34.49 -45.89 -19.70
CA ASN A 113 33.43 -46.88 -19.85
C ASN A 113 32.04 -46.36 -19.45
N GLU A 114 31.03 -47.24 -19.37
CA GLU A 114 29.66 -46.94 -18.99
C GLU A 114 29.56 -46.26 -17.62
N ILE A 115 30.46 -46.63 -16.68
CA ILE A 115 30.51 -46.02 -15.33
C ILE A 115 30.99 -44.55 -15.42
N GLY A 116 31.99 -44.27 -16.27
CA GLY A 116 32.45 -42.90 -16.54
C GLY A 116 31.34 -42.07 -17.21
N LEU A 117 30.51 -42.67 -18.06
CA LEU A 117 29.35 -41.99 -18.66
C LEU A 117 28.29 -41.62 -17.60
N ILE A 118 28.03 -42.56 -16.66
CA ILE A 118 27.14 -42.32 -15.54
C ILE A 118 27.68 -41.19 -14.67
N ALA A 119 28.97 -41.19 -14.33
CA ALA A 119 29.62 -40.12 -13.54
C ALA A 119 29.44 -38.76 -14.19
N LYS A 120 29.70 -38.61 -15.50
CA LYS A 120 29.46 -37.39 -16.25
C LYS A 120 27.99 -36.94 -16.25
N SER A 121 27.07 -37.92 -16.34
CA SER A 121 25.63 -37.64 -16.32
C SER A 121 25.18 -37.12 -14.97
N VAL A 122 25.74 -37.67 -13.88
CA VAL A 122 25.48 -37.20 -12.50
C VAL A 122 26.05 -35.80 -12.28
N ASP A 123 27.27 -35.51 -12.79
CA ASP A 123 27.85 -34.18 -12.72
C ASP A 123 27.03 -33.13 -13.50
N ASN A 124 26.54 -33.50 -14.69
CA ASN A 124 25.66 -32.62 -15.48
C ASN A 124 24.32 -32.38 -14.75
N LEU A 125 23.77 -33.41 -14.09
CA LEU A 125 22.57 -33.27 -13.29
C LEU A 125 22.81 -32.34 -12.10
N ALA A 126 23.93 -32.51 -11.38
CA ALA A 126 24.31 -31.64 -10.26
C ALA A 126 24.46 -30.18 -10.72
N GLN A 127 25.10 -29.93 -11.87
CA GLN A 127 25.22 -28.60 -12.46
C GLN A 127 23.83 -28.04 -12.81
N THR A 128 22.99 -28.81 -13.46
CA THR A 128 21.63 -28.36 -13.82
C THR A 128 20.78 -28.04 -12.60
N LEU A 129 20.90 -28.84 -11.52
CA LEU A 129 20.21 -28.58 -10.26
C LEU A 129 20.76 -27.32 -9.56
N GLN A 130 22.07 -27.12 -9.60
CA GLN A 130 22.73 -25.93 -9.06
C GLN A 130 22.24 -24.66 -9.79
N ASP A 131 22.24 -24.69 -11.14
CA ASP A 131 21.78 -23.58 -11.96
C ASP A 131 20.29 -23.28 -11.74
N LYS A 132 19.46 -24.34 -11.64
CA LYS A 132 18.04 -24.17 -11.33
C LYS A 132 17.80 -23.66 -9.92
N ASN A 133 18.55 -24.09 -8.93
CA ASN A 133 18.43 -23.59 -7.55
C ASN A 133 18.84 -22.10 -7.48
N ALA A 134 19.90 -21.69 -8.17
CA ALA A 134 20.29 -20.27 -8.27
C ALA A 134 19.15 -19.45 -8.89
N VAL A 135 18.51 -19.94 -9.94
CA VAL A 135 17.36 -19.30 -10.57
C VAL A 135 16.15 -19.25 -9.63
N ILE A 136 15.89 -20.33 -8.88
CA ILE A 136 14.81 -20.39 -7.89
C ILE A 136 15.09 -19.39 -6.75
N ASP A 137 16.31 -19.31 -6.27
CA ASP A 137 16.74 -18.34 -5.25
C ASP A 137 16.55 -16.89 -5.75
N ASP A 138 16.90 -16.61 -6.99
CA ASP A 138 16.66 -15.30 -7.59
C ASP A 138 15.16 -14.99 -7.69
N TYR A 139 14.34 -15.92 -8.17
CA TYR A 139 12.88 -15.76 -8.24
C TYR A 139 12.21 -15.69 -6.86
N THR A 140 12.77 -16.36 -5.87
CA THR A 140 12.22 -16.36 -4.50
C THR A 140 12.60 -15.09 -3.75
N ASN A 141 13.77 -14.52 -4.00
CA ASN A 141 14.36 -13.44 -3.21
C ASN A 141 14.36 -12.07 -3.90
N LEU A 142 14.23 -12.02 -5.23
CA LEU A 142 14.26 -10.78 -6.00
C LEU A 142 12.90 -10.42 -6.60
N ASP A 143 12.63 -9.13 -6.75
CA ASP A 143 11.52 -8.61 -7.54
C ASP A 143 11.88 -8.62 -9.03
N PRO A 144 11.09 -9.26 -9.90
CA PRO A 144 11.44 -9.44 -11.31
C PRO A 144 11.44 -8.13 -12.11
N THR A 145 10.73 -7.09 -11.66
CA THR A 145 10.64 -5.79 -12.34
C THR A 145 11.85 -4.94 -12.03
N THR A 146 12.23 -4.82 -10.78
CA THR A 146 13.27 -3.89 -10.33
C THR A 146 14.63 -4.53 -10.11
N GLY A 147 14.69 -5.87 -9.91
CA GLY A 147 15.89 -6.60 -9.53
C GLY A 147 16.35 -6.32 -8.08
N LEU A 148 15.54 -5.64 -7.29
CA LEU A 148 15.77 -5.46 -5.87
C LEU A 148 15.33 -6.71 -5.10
N GLN A 149 15.78 -6.84 -3.86
CA GLN A 149 15.24 -7.83 -2.94
C GLN A 149 13.73 -7.61 -2.77
N ASN A 150 12.97 -8.71 -2.72
CA ASN A 150 11.52 -8.67 -2.60
C ASN A 150 11.07 -8.65 -1.14
N ARG A 151 9.74 -8.62 -0.95
CA ARG A 151 9.09 -8.64 0.37
C ARG A 151 9.51 -9.83 1.24
N TYR A 152 9.68 -11.00 0.64
CA TYR A 152 10.06 -12.21 1.40
C TYR A 152 11.45 -12.04 2.05
N LYS A 153 12.42 -11.56 1.26
CA LYS A 153 13.78 -11.31 1.74
C LYS A 153 13.86 -10.17 2.76
N MET A 154 12.94 -9.21 2.68
CA MET A 154 12.82 -8.15 3.67
C MET A 154 12.41 -8.71 5.05
N TYR A 155 11.41 -9.59 5.10
CA TYR A 155 10.99 -10.21 6.36
C TYR A 155 12.10 -11.04 6.99
N GLU A 156 12.75 -11.89 6.21
CA GLU A 156 13.92 -12.66 6.66
C GLU A 156 14.99 -11.76 7.27
N TYR A 157 15.25 -10.62 6.60
CA TYR A 157 16.25 -9.66 7.09
C TYR A 157 15.83 -8.96 8.40
N ILE A 158 14.56 -8.61 8.55
CA ILE A 158 14.05 -8.03 9.80
C ILE A 158 14.15 -9.04 10.94
N GLU A 159 13.81 -10.31 10.69
CA GLU A 159 13.94 -11.39 11.68
C GLU A 159 15.39 -11.58 12.09
N ASP A 160 16.32 -11.62 11.14
CA ASP A 160 17.76 -11.72 11.41
C ASP A 160 18.27 -10.54 12.26
N LEU A 161 17.84 -9.30 11.97
CA LEU A 161 18.17 -8.13 12.77
C LEU A 161 17.61 -8.22 14.20
N ALA A 162 16.40 -8.77 14.35
CA ALA A 162 15.75 -8.91 15.64
C ALA A 162 16.38 -10.03 16.49
N VAL A 163 16.85 -11.13 15.86
CA VAL A 163 17.46 -12.29 16.52
C VAL A 163 18.95 -12.07 16.82
N SER A 164 19.67 -11.35 15.95
CA SER A 164 21.12 -11.10 16.09
C SER A 164 21.47 -10.14 17.22
N ARG A 165 20.76 -10.21 18.33
CA ARG A 165 20.99 -9.42 19.54
C ARG A 165 22.29 -9.81 20.22
N ASP A 166 23.36 -9.15 19.85
CA ASP A 166 24.46 -8.92 20.76
C ASP A 166 24.03 -7.84 21.77
N GLU A 167 24.53 -7.89 23.01
CA GLU A 167 24.08 -7.06 24.17
C GLU A 167 24.10 -5.53 23.96
N SER A 168 24.62 -5.05 22.85
CA SER A 168 24.48 -3.65 22.41
C SER A 168 23.19 -3.51 21.57
N ARG A 169 22.14 -2.99 22.20
CA ARG A 169 20.83 -2.66 21.62
C ARG A 169 20.98 -1.96 20.26
N LYS A 170 21.07 -2.72 19.17
CA LYS A 170 21.03 -2.15 17.82
C LYS A 170 19.60 -1.75 17.50
N ARG A 171 19.39 -0.48 17.28
CA ARG A 171 18.17 0.07 16.74
C ARG A 171 18.23 0.01 15.22
N PHE A 172 17.09 -0.17 14.58
CA PHE A 172 16.97 0.04 13.16
C PHE A 172 15.67 0.80 12.83
N ALA A 173 15.73 1.60 11.79
CA ALA A 173 14.57 2.27 11.24
C ALA A 173 14.09 1.54 9.99
N LEU A 174 12.78 1.40 9.87
CA LEU A 174 12.07 0.94 8.71
C LEU A 174 11.42 2.17 8.03
N LEU A 175 11.84 2.47 6.80
CA LEU A 175 11.28 3.53 6.00
C LEU A 175 10.38 2.91 4.92
N PHE A 176 9.10 3.19 5.00
CA PHE A 176 8.13 2.81 3.97
C PHE A 176 8.03 3.96 2.96
N VAL A 177 8.36 3.68 1.70
CA VAL A 177 8.49 4.67 0.62
C VAL A 177 7.49 4.36 -0.46
N ASP A 178 6.67 5.33 -0.84
CA ASP A 178 5.65 5.20 -1.88
C ASP A 178 5.80 6.34 -2.91
N ILE A 179 5.71 6.00 -4.19
CA ILE A 179 5.85 6.96 -5.28
C ILE A 179 4.55 7.73 -5.47
N ASP A 180 4.60 9.02 -5.23
CA ASP A 180 3.44 9.88 -5.36
C ASP A 180 2.94 9.94 -6.81
N ASN A 181 1.63 9.74 -7.01
CA ASN A 181 0.96 9.78 -8.32
C ASN A 181 1.46 8.74 -9.35
N PHE A 182 2.01 7.61 -8.94
CA PHE A 182 2.50 6.57 -9.86
C PHE A 182 1.40 6.06 -10.81
N LYS A 183 0.16 5.99 -10.34
CA LYS A 183 -0.99 5.65 -11.18
C LYS A 183 -1.11 6.57 -12.41
N TRP A 184 -0.90 7.87 -12.25
CA TRP A 184 -0.89 8.82 -13.36
C TRP A 184 0.22 8.49 -14.39
N ILE A 185 1.40 8.06 -13.92
CA ILE A 185 2.52 7.64 -14.79
C ILE A 185 2.08 6.44 -15.65
N THR A 186 1.49 5.43 -15.03
CA THR A 186 1.04 4.21 -15.74
C THR A 186 -0.14 4.47 -16.66
N GLU A 187 -1.06 5.35 -16.31
CA GLU A 187 -2.19 5.73 -17.14
C GLU A 187 -1.78 6.58 -18.35
N THR A 188 -0.75 7.44 -18.20
CA THR A 188 -0.28 8.34 -19.25
C THR A 188 0.70 7.65 -20.21
N LEU A 189 1.67 6.89 -19.69
CA LEU A 189 2.75 6.29 -20.50
C LEU A 189 2.56 4.79 -20.76
N GLY A 190 1.62 4.14 -20.07
CA GLY A 190 1.39 2.70 -20.13
C GLY A 190 2.24 1.89 -19.14
N HIS A 191 1.80 0.66 -18.86
CA HIS A 191 2.41 -0.21 -17.84
C HIS A 191 3.89 -0.53 -18.06
N ARG A 192 4.29 -0.74 -19.31
CA ARG A 192 5.70 -1.07 -19.64
C ARG A 192 6.65 0.06 -19.25
N GLN A 193 6.26 1.30 -19.46
CA GLN A 193 7.03 2.48 -19.09
C GLN A 193 7.00 2.73 -17.58
N GLY A 194 5.89 2.38 -16.93
CA GLY A 194 5.79 2.34 -15.47
C GLY A 194 6.77 1.35 -14.85
N ASP A 195 6.92 0.16 -15.44
CA ASP A 195 7.90 -0.83 -14.98
C ASP A 195 9.35 -0.33 -15.13
N GLU A 196 9.66 0.34 -16.24
CA GLU A 196 10.98 0.93 -16.43
C GLU A 196 11.24 2.08 -15.44
N PHE A 197 10.22 2.90 -15.14
CA PHE A 197 10.30 3.92 -14.11
C PHE A 197 10.61 3.32 -12.73
N LEU A 198 9.89 2.26 -12.34
CA LEU A 198 10.10 1.55 -11.08
C LEU A 198 11.51 0.96 -10.97
N LYS A 199 12.02 0.43 -12.06
CA LYS A 199 13.38 -0.11 -12.13
C LYS A 199 14.43 0.97 -11.90
N ILE A 200 14.32 2.10 -12.60
CA ILE A 200 15.23 3.24 -12.42
C ILE A 200 15.10 3.83 -11.03
N PHE A 201 13.86 3.96 -10.51
CA PHE A 201 13.59 4.44 -9.17
C PHE A 201 14.28 3.56 -8.12
N GLY A 202 14.07 2.25 -8.18
CA GLY A 202 14.71 1.30 -7.27
C GLY A 202 16.23 1.30 -7.36
N GLN A 203 16.79 1.41 -8.56
CA GLN A 203 18.24 1.55 -8.74
C GLN A 203 18.78 2.83 -8.10
N ARG A 204 18.08 3.97 -8.21
CA ARG A 204 18.47 5.21 -7.54
C ARG A 204 18.42 5.09 -6.01
N LEU A 205 17.40 4.47 -5.46
CA LEU A 205 17.36 4.20 -4.02
C LEU A 205 18.61 3.42 -3.58
N ARG A 206 18.99 2.41 -4.37
CA ARG A 206 20.17 1.56 -4.10
C ARG A 206 21.50 2.30 -4.20
N THR A 207 21.60 3.43 -4.91
CA THR A 207 22.81 4.27 -4.89
C THR A 207 23.05 4.97 -3.56
N VAL A 208 21.99 5.18 -2.78
CA VAL A 208 22.04 5.88 -1.49
C VAL A 208 22.15 4.90 -0.32
N VAL A 209 21.43 3.77 -0.41
CA VAL A 209 21.37 2.78 0.67
C VAL A 209 21.33 1.36 0.12
N ASN A 210 22.06 0.44 0.75
CA ASN A 210 22.20 -0.93 0.24
C ASN A 210 20.98 -1.82 0.51
N ARG A 211 20.23 -1.55 1.57
CA ARG A 211 19.12 -2.38 2.05
C ARG A 211 17.79 -1.81 1.60
N VAL A 212 17.49 -2.00 0.32
CA VAL A 212 16.27 -1.58 -0.35
C VAL A 212 15.52 -2.80 -0.84
N PHE A 213 14.23 -2.87 -0.53
CA PHE A 213 13.33 -3.95 -0.87
C PHE A 213 12.15 -3.40 -1.68
N ARG A 214 11.70 -4.15 -2.68
CA ARG A 214 10.43 -3.89 -3.35
C ARG A 214 9.32 -4.59 -2.58
N PHE A 215 8.40 -3.82 -1.97
CA PHE A 215 7.33 -4.40 -1.16
C PHE A 215 6.14 -4.82 -2.03
N SER A 216 5.53 -3.88 -2.74
CA SER A 216 4.47 -4.15 -3.72
C SER A 216 4.25 -2.93 -4.62
N GLY A 217 3.65 -3.10 -5.79
CA GLY A 217 3.24 -1.98 -6.66
C GLY A 217 4.32 -0.91 -6.83
N ASP A 218 4.08 0.27 -6.32
CA ASP A 218 4.97 1.45 -6.25
C ASP A 218 5.60 1.67 -4.87
N GLU A 219 5.52 0.66 -3.99
CA GLU A 219 5.98 0.70 -2.61
C GLU A 219 7.33 0.03 -2.44
N PHE A 220 8.22 0.70 -1.71
CA PHE A 220 9.55 0.22 -1.37
C PHE A 220 9.77 0.31 0.14
N VAL A 221 10.60 -0.58 0.67
CA VAL A 221 11.03 -0.54 2.07
C VAL A 221 12.53 -0.41 2.15
N ILE A 222 12.99 0.47 3.02
CA ILE A 222 14.41 0.67 3.32
C ILE A 222 14.62 0.33 4.79
N LEU A 223 15.67 -0.44 5.09
CA LEU A 223 16.08 -0.76 6.44
C LEU A 223 17.45 -0.13 6.72
N THR A 224 17.57 0.61 7.81
CA THR A 224 18.82 1.23 8.22
C THR A 224 19.06 1.03 9.73
N GLU A 225 20.25 0.54 10.07
CA GLU A 225 20.68 0.46 11.46
C GLU A 225 21.25 1.82 11.91
N PHE A 226 20.97 2.22 13.14
CA PHE A 226 21.48 3.47 13.71
C PHE A 226 21.72 3.34 15.23
N ASN A 227 22.52 4.22 15.78
CA ASN A 227 22.91 4.23 17.20
C ASN A 227 22.28 5.45 17.88
N ASP A 228 21.05 5.34 18.39
CA ASP A 228 20.32 6.35 19.17
C ASP A 228 20.27 7.80 18.58
N ASP A 229 20.94 8.06 17.47
CA ASP A 229 20.94 9.34 16.78
C ASP A 229 19.97 9.33 15.60
N TYR A 230 18.79 9.88 15.82
CA TYR A 230 17.76 10.05 14.78
C TYR A 230 18.21 10.95 13.61
N GLY A 231 19.23 11.78 13.81
CA GLY A 231 19.82 12.60 12.74
C GLY A 231 20.34 11.77 11.57
N ILE A 232 20.79 10.53 11.81
CA ILE A 232 21.22 9.59 10.76
C ILE A 232 20.06 9.24 9.83
N ILE A 233 18.86 9.08 10.38
CA ILE A 233 17.65 8.77 9.59
C ILE A 233 17.26 9.99 8.76
N ASP A 234 17.29 11.18 9.36
CA ASP A 234 16.97 12.43 8.66
C ASP A 234 17.98 12.73 7.56
N GLU A 235 19.27 12.48 7.79
CA GLU A 235 20.33 12.59 6.78
C GLU A 235 20.11 11.59 5.63
N LEU A 236 19.75 10.34 5.95
CA LEU A 236 19.40 9.34 4.93
C LEU A 236 18.25 9.82 4.05
N VAL A 237 17.16 10.33 4.67
CA VAL A 237 16.01 10.86 3.95
C VAL A 237 16.41 12.06 3.07
N ALA A 238 17.25 12.96 3.58
CA ALA A 238 17.77 14.09 2.81
C ALA A 238 18.60 13.62 1.60
N ASN A 239 19.45 12.61 1.77
CA ASN A 239 20.25 12.02 0.71
C ASN A 239 19.37 11.31 -0.34
N LEU A 240 18.32 10.60 0.09
CA LEU A 240 17.33 10.03 -0.81
C LEU A 240 16.67 11.13 -1.66
N ARG A 241 16.17 12.21 -1.05
CA ARG A 241 15.56 13.32 -1.79
C ARG A 241 16.55 14.02 -2.73
N TYR A 242 17.80 14.15 -2.31
CA TYR A 242 18.86 14.69 -3.17
C TYR A 242 19.08 13.84 -4.43
N ALA A 243 19.10 12.50 -4.31
CA ALA A 243 19.26 11.58 -5.42
C ALA A 243 18.13 11.70 -6.46
N PHE A 244 16.93 12.16 -6.07
CA PHE A 244 15.79 12.34 -6.96
C PHE A 244 15.56 13.78 -7.42
N ARG A 245 16.51 14.70 -7.22
CA ARG A 245 16.45 16.06 -7.79
C ARG A 245 16.53 16.06 -9.31
N GLU A 246 17.27 15.11 -9.87
CA GLU A 246 17.37 14.94 -11.32
C GLU A 246 16.18 14.08 -11.80
N PRO A 247 15.55 14.45 -12.92
CA PRO A 247 14.44 13.69 -13.47
C PRO A 247 14.84 12.26 -13.86
N ILE A 248 13.88 11.38 -13.93
CA ILE A 248 13.99 10.07 -14.56
C ILE A 248 13.64 10.24 -16.03
N GLU A 249 14.54 9.81 -16.93
CA GLU A 249 14.33 9.88 -18.38
C GLU A 249 13.78 8.56 -18.91
N ILE A 250 12.58 8.62 -19.53
CA ILE A 250 11.94 7.47 -20.16
C ILE A 250 11.48 7.89 -21.56
N LEU A 251 11.92 7.22 -22.61
CA LEU A 251 11.56 7.49 -24.00
C LEU A 251 11.72 8.96 -24.44
N ASN A 252 12.73 9.67 -23.92
CA ASN A 252 13.01 11.11 -24.10
C ASN A 252 12.12 12.07 -23.26
N ASP A 253 11.20 11.57 -22.44
CA ASP A 253 10.45 12.39 -21.48
C ASP A 253 11.19 12.45 -20.15
N LYS A 254 11.23 13.63 -19.56
CA LYS A 254 11.84 13.89 -18.26
C LYS A 254 10.78 13.97 -17.18
N MET A 255 10.81 13.02 -16.23
CA MET A 255 9.84 12.91 -15.17
C MET A 255 10.48 13.12 -13.79
N TYR A 256 9.96 14.05 -13.02
CA TYR A 256 10.39 14.25 -11.64
C TYR A 256 9.68 13.26 -10.73
N ALA A 257 10.46 12.39 -10.10
CA ALA A 257 9.92 11.44 -9.12
C ALA A 257 9.73 12.13 -7.77
N GLN A 258 8.50 12.17 -7.29
CA GLN A 258 8.15 12.57 -5.95
C GLN A 258 7.71 11.34 -5.16
N PHE A 259 8.04 11.26 -3.87
CA PHE A 259 7.70 10.13 -3.03
C PHE A 259 7.47 10.55 -1.59
N SER A 260 6.57 9.86 -0.92
CA SER A 260 6.26 10.03 0.50
C SER A 260 6.93 8.94 1.31
N VAL A 261 7.36 9.27 2.54
CA VAL A 261 8.10 8.36 3.41
C VAL A 261 7.45 8.31 4.79
N GLY A 262 7.14 7.09 5.24
CA GLY A 262 6.77 6.84 6.64
C GLY A 262 7.87 6.07 7.36
N ILE A 263 8.13 6.38 8.61
CA ILE A 263 9.23 5.84 9.39
C ILE A 263 8.71 5.25 10.68
N SER A 264 9.06 3.99 10.95
CA SER A 264 8.94 3.34 12.25
C SER A 264 10.30 2.86 12.74
N VAL A 265 10.46 2.77 14.04
CA VAL A 265 11.75 2.49 14.69
C VAL A 265 11.65 1.29 15.62
N TYR A 266 12.50 0.30 15.39
CA TYR A 266 12.68 -0.84 16.27
C TYR A 266 13.69 -0.51 17.40
N PRO A 267 13.42 -0.84 18.67
CA PRO A 267 12.21 -1.44 19.23
C PRO A 267 11.21 -0.40 19.77
N ASP A 268 11.39 0.90 19.49
CA ASP A 268 10.66 1.99 20.14
C ASP A 268 9.18 1.99 19.78
N ASP A 269 8.85 1.76 18.50
CA ASP A 269 7.47 1.75 18.03
C ASP A 269 6.85 0.36 18.17
N ASP A 270 7.52 -0.69 17.73
CA ASP A 270 7.12 -2.08 17.95
C ASP A 270 8.33 -3.04 17.84
N THR A 271 8.15 -4.29 18.29
CA THR A 271 9.14 -5.37 18.21
C THR A 271 8.76 -6.45 17.18
N ASN A 272 7.57 -6.37 16.62
CA ASN A 272 7.06 -7.29 15.61
C ASN A 272 7.20 -6.67 14.21
N ALA A 273 7.71 -7.45 13.25
CA ALA A 273 7.96 -6.99 11.88
C ALA A 273 6.69 -6.48 11.16
N ASP A 274 5.57 -7.21 11.29
CA ASP A 274 4.30 -6.82 10.65
C ASP A 274 3.76 -5.51 11.25
N MET A 275 3.93 -5.32 12.55
CA MET A 275 3.50 -4.12 13.25
C MET A 275 4.36 -2.92 12.87
N LEU A 276 5.69 -3.08 12.79
CA LEU A 276 6.60 -2.02 12.31
C LEU A 276 6.28 -1.59 10.88
N LEU A 277 6.00 -2.56 9.99
CA LEU A 277 5.58 -2.25 8.61
C LEU A 277 4.29 -1.46 8.58
N ARG A 278 3.27 -1.90 9.33
CA ARG A 278 1.98 -1.22 9.45
C ARG A 278 2.15 0.20 10.01
N ASP A 279 2.99 0.36 11.02
CA ASP A 279 3.22 1.64 11.68
C ASP A 279 3.95 2.62 10.75
N ALA A 280 4.91 2.14 9.94
CA ALA A 280 5.54 2.93 8.91
C ALA A 280 4.57 3.31 7.77
N ASP A 281 3.67 2.40 7.35
CA ASP A 281 2.64 2.69 6.35
C ASP A 281 1.64 3.76 6.85
N ILE A 282 1.20 3.67 8.11
CA ILE A 282 0.37 4.70 8.75
C ILE A 282 1.08 6.06 8.73
N ALA A 283 2.36 6.09 9.05
CA ALA A 283 3.15 7.32 9.01
C ALA A 283 3.28 7.87 7.56
N MET A 284 3.51 6.98 6.58
CA MET A 284 3.58 7.34 5.16
C MET A 284 2.25 7.92 4.65
N SER A 285 1.13 7.30 4.98
CA SER A 285 -0.19 7.82 4.66
C SER A 285 -0.40 9.23 5.22
N ARG A 286 0.07 9.48 6.45
CA ARG A 286 0.03 10.82 7.06
C ARG A 286 0.92 11.82 6.33
N ALA A 287 2.08 11.39 5.83
CA ALA A 287 2.94 12.24 5.01
C ALA A 287 2.22 12.67 3.72
N LYS A 288 1.48 11.76 3.07
CA LYS A 288 0.66 12.05 1.88
C LYS A 288 -0.48 13.03 2.18
N GLU A 289 -1.21 12.85 3.29
CA GLU A 289 -2.30 13.75 3.71
C GLU A 289 -1.81 15.20 3.93
N ARG A 290 -0.58 15.37 4.42
CA ARG A 290 0.03 16.69 4.64
C ARG A 290 0.60 17.36 3.39
N GLY A 291 0.38 16.77 2.21
CA GLY A 291 0.74 17.37 0.92
C GLY A 291 1.85 16.67 0.18
N LYS A 292 1.84 15.33 0.12
CA LYS A 292 2.76 14.48 -0.68
C LYS A 292 4.23 14.93 -0.68
N GLY A 293 5.15 14.09 -1.10
CA GLY A 293 6.56 14.43 -1.11
C GLY A 293 7.14 14.73 0.29
N ARG A 294 6.54 14.23 1.36
CA ARG A 294 6.92 14.51 2.75
C ARG A 294 7.38 13.26 3.47
N THR A 295 7.88 13.45 4.68
CA THR A 295 8.30 12.39 5.59
C THR A 295 7.56 12.55 6.91
N ALA A 296 7.13 11.43 7.49
CA ALA A 296 6.54 11.40 8.82
C ALA A 296 7.09 10.22 9.61
N TYR A 297 7.36 10.45 10.89
CA TYR A 297 7.62 9.40 11.87
C TYR A 297 6.31 8.87 12.43
N TYR A 298 6.26 7.57 12.70
CA TYR A 298 5.15 6.98 13.42
C TYR A 298 5.07 7.54 14.85
N ASN A 299 3.86 7.66 15.35
CA ASN A 299 3.57 7.79 16.76
C ASN A 299 2.19 7.20 17.06
N ALA A 300 1.98 6.75 18.30
CA ALA A 300 0.75 6.06 18.70
C ALA A 300 -0.54 6.88 18.44
N SER A 301 -0.46 8.22 18.42
CA SER A 301 -1.61 9.08 18.09
C SER A 301 -2.05 8.96 16.62
N LEU A 302 -1.13 8.60 15.72
CA LEU A 302 -1.47 8.33 14.31
C LEU A 302 -2.28 7.04 14.17
N HIS A 303 -1.91 6.00 14.88
CA HIS A 303 -2.65 4.74 14.91
C HIS A 303 -4.10 4.95 15.39
N GLN A 304 -4.30 5.69 16.48
CA GLN A 304 -5.64 6.01 16.98
C GLN A 304 -6.47 6.79 15.95
N LYS A 305 -5.86 7.71 15.20
CA LYS A 305 -6.54 8.45 14.13
C LYS A 305 -6.99 7.55 12.98
N VAL A 306 -6.16 6.59 12.56
CA VAL A 306 -6.52 5.63 11.50
C VAL A 306 -7.66 4.72 11.96
N LEU A 307 -7.60 4.19 13.19
CA LEU A 307 -8.68 3.40 13.76
C LEU A 307 -9.98 4.20 13.88
N SER A 308 -9.89 5.47 14.28
CA SER A 308 -11.08 6.35 14.35
C SER A 308 -11.66 6.63 12.97
N LYS A 309 -10.86 6.86 11.93
CA LYS A 309 -11.34 7.01 10.54
C LYS A 309 -12.08 5.76 10.04
N ALA A 310 -11.52 4.57 10.27
CA ALA A 310 -12.17 3.31 9.87
C ALA A 310 -13.51 3.10 10.59
N THR A 311 -13.56 3.41 11.89
CA THR A 311 -14.79 3.35 12.69
C THR A 311 -15.80 4.38 12.20
N ILE A 312 -15.37 5.61 11.92
CA ILE A 312 -16.20 6.66 11.34
C ILE A 312 -16.77 6.22 9.99
N ALA A 313 -15.97 5.68 9.09
CA ALA A 313 -16.41 5.19 7.78
C ALA A 313 -17.48 4.09 7.90
N GLN A 314 -17.29 3.17 8.84
CA GLN A 314 -18.27 2.11 9.10
C GLN A 314 -19.60 2.66 9.61
N LYS A 315 -19.58 3.59 10.57
CA LYS A 315 -20.79 4.15 11.20
C LYS A 315 -21.50 5.16 10.28
N LEU A 316 -20.74 5.86 9.44
CA LEU A 316 -21.26 6.87 8.52
C LEU A 316 -22.33 6.31 7.56
N ASN A 317 -22.17 5.06 7.12
CA ASN A 317 -23.12 4.39 6.21
C ASN A 317 -24.52 4.24 6.80
N SER A 318 -24.66 4.22 8.13
CA SER A 318 -25.95 4.09 8.81
C SER A 318 -26.43 5.37 9.52
N ALA A 319 -25.60 6.40 9.58
CA ALA A 319 -25.86 7.61 10.35
C ALA A 319 -27.14 8.34 9.92
N LEU A 320 -27.43 8.42 8.61
CA LEU A 320 -28.68 8.99 8.11
C LEU A 320 -29.90 8.16 8.49
N ALA A 321 -29.83 6.84 8.34
CA ALA A 321 -30.92 5.93 8.68
C ALA A 321 -31.23 5.91 10.18
N ASN A 322 -30.21 6.11 11.01
CA ASN A 322 -30.32 6.18 12.46
C ASN A 322 -30.77 7.56 12.97
N ASN A 323 -30.97 8.56 12.09
CA ASN A 323 -31.25 9.96 12.45
C ASN A 323 -30.17 10.60 13.37
N GLU A 324 -28.92 10.21 13.22
CA GLU A 324 -27.78 10.74 13.96
C GLU A 324 -27.26 12.07 13.38
N MET A 325 -27.68 12.43 12.14
CA MET A 325 -27.30 13.66 11.46
C MET A 325 -28.38 14.72 11.56
N PHE A 326 -27.96 15.95 11.79
CA PHE A 326 -28.85 17.11 11.84
C PHE A 326 -28.16 18.33 11.26
N LEU A 327 -28.95 19.37 10.93
CA LEU A 327 -28.44 20.63 10.40
C LEU A 327 -28.54 21.73 11.45
N ASN A 328 -27.47 22.51 11.56
CA ASN A 328 -27.49 23.81 12.21
C ASN A 328 -27.45 24.90 11.12
N PHE A 329 -27.92 26.07 11.47
CA PHE A 329 -28.06 27.21 10.59
C PHE A 329 -27.36 28.41 11.22
N GLN A 330 -26.38 28.98 10.55
CA GLN A 330 -25.69 30.17 11.06
C GLN A 330 -26.10 31.40 10.25
N PRO A 331 -26.61 32.46 10.89
CA PRO A 331 -27.09 33.62 10.17
C PRO A 331 -25.94 34.43 9.56
N ILE A 332 -26.20 34.91 8.34
CA ILE A 332 -25.38 35.83 7.58
C ILE A 332 -26.11 37.18 7.57
N ILE A 333 -25.46 38.23 8.05
CA ILE A 333 -26.08 39.53 8.31
C ILE A 333 -25.46 40.59 7.40
N SER A 334 -26.29 41.45 6.82
CA SER A 334 -25.85 42.61 6.06
C SER A 334 -25.20 43.66 6.96
N VAL A 335 -23.99 44.11 6.61
CA VAL A 335 -23.28 45.16 7.33
C VAL A 335 -23.95 46.51 7.17
N GLN A 336 -24.59 46.78 6.01
CA GLN A 336 -25.17 48.05 5.68
C GLN A 336 -26.43 48.41 6.47
N ASN A 337 -27.35 47.45 6.57
CA ASN A 337 -28.67 47.69 7.16
C ASN A 337 -28.98 46.77 8.34
N GLY A 338 -28.11 45.80 8.65
CA GLY A 338 -28.30 44.85 9.75
C GLY A 338 -29.38 43.78 9.45
N ASP A 339 -29.87 43.66 8.23
CA ASP A 339 -30.88 42.65 7.85
C ASP A 339 -30.29 41.25 7.70
N ILE A 340 -31.12 40.25 7.93
CA ILE A 340 -30.76 38.85 7.62
C ILE A 340 -30.61 38.74 6.10
N HIS A 341 -29.41 38.41 5.62
CA HIS A 341 -29.17 38.03 4.24
C HIS A 341 -29.52 36.54 3.99
N GLY A 342 -29.11 35.70 4.90
CA GLY A 342 -29.35 34.27 4.75
C GLY A 342 -28.80 33.46 5.91
N PHE A 343 -28.67 32.16 5.67
CA PHE A 343 -28.09 31.20 6.60
C PHE A 343 -27.13 30.27 5.89
N GLU A 344 -26.01 29.98 6.51
CA GLU A 344 -25.17 28.84 6.13
C GLU A 344 -25.66 27.57 6.81
N VAL A 345 -25.77 26.50 6.02
CA VAL A 345 -26.16 25.17 6.47
C VAL A 345 -24.96 24.39 6.93
N LEU A 346 -24.92 24.04 8.18
CA LEU A 346 -23.80 23.38 8.81
C LEU A 346 -24.24 21.99 9.30
N ILE A 347 -23.76 20.93 8.63
CA ILE A 347 -24.06 19.55 9.07
C ILE A 347 -23.43 19.24 10.42
N ARG A 348 -24.13 18.47 11.24
CA ARG A 348 -23.69 17.93 12.53
C ARG A 348 -23.98 16.45 12.59
N TRP A 349 -23.12 15.73 13.26
CA TRP A 349 -23.29 14.31 13.52
C TRP A 349 -23.05 14.01 14.99
N GLU A 350 -24.08 13.43 15.63
CA GLU A 350 -24.02 12.95 17.00
C GLU A 350 -24.36 11.47 16.99
N SER A 351 -23.33 10.65 17.03
CA SER A 351 -23.47 9.19 17.00
C SER A 351 -23.73 8.65 18.41
N GLU A 352 -24.61 7.67 18.53
CA GLU A 352 -24.89 7.01 19.82
C GLU A 352 -23.60 6.40 20.42
N GLU A 353 -22.68 5.89 19.59
CA GLU A 353 -21.46 5.23 20.05
C GLU A 353 -20.24 6.18 20.11
N LEU A 354 -20.13 7.11 19.17
CA LEU A 354 -18.96 8.00 19.03
C LEU A 354 -19.16 9.36 19.70
N GLY A 355 -20.39 9.67 20.13
CA GLY A 355 -20.75 11.01 20.56
C GLY A 355 -20.70 12.02 19.42
N PHE A 356 -20.38 13.28 19.74
CA PHE A 356 -20.24 14.33 18.75
C PHE A 356 -19.00 14.12 17.88
N VAL A 357 -19.21 13.93 16.58
CA VAL A 357 -18.13 13.80 15.59
C VAL A 357 -17.97 15.13 14.85
N PRO A 358 -16.78 15.78 14.91
CA PRO A 358 -16.57 17.06 14.25
C PRO A 358 -16.75 16.98 12.73
N PRO A 359 -17.43 17.96 12.09
CA PRO A 359 -17.66 17.97 10.64
C PRO A 359 -16.40 17.78 9.81
N PHE A 360 -15.33 18.51 10.14
CA PHE A 360 -14.03 18.39 9.47
C PHE A 360 -13.52 16.92 9.40
N THR A 361 -13.80 16.12 10.42
CA THR A 361 -13.33 14.73 10.48
C THR A 361 -14.21 13.80 9.64
N PHE A 362 -15.55 13.87 9.76
CA PHE A 362 -16.41 12.91 9.06
C PHE A 362 -16.71 13.31 7.61
N VAL A 363 -16.70 14.59 7.27
CA VAL A 363 -16.88 15.03 5.88
C VAL A 363 -15.75 14.54 5.00
N GLN A 364 -14.50 14.63 5.47
CA GLN A 364 -13.35 14.06 4.76
C GLN A 364 -13.52 12.55 4.52
N VAL A 365 -13.94 11.80 5.54
CA VAL A 365 -14.21 10.36 5.40
C VAL A 365 -15.38 10.10 4.45
N ALA A 366 -16.42 10.93 4.49
CA ALA A 366 -17.57 10.83 3.57
C ALA A 366 -17.17 11.05 2.11
N GLU A 367 -16.25 11.97 1.83
CA GLU A 367 -15.69 12.21 0.49
C GLU A 367 -14.85 11.03 0.01
N GLU A 368 -13.93 10.53 0.84
CA GLU A 368 -13.05 9.39 0.54
C GLU A 368 -13.86 8.12 0.24
N THR A 369 -14.96 7.89 0.97
CA THR A 369 -15.84 6.72 0.80
C THR A 369 -16.93 6.90 -0.25
N GLY A 370 -17.20 8.14 -0.68
CA GLY A 370 -18.30 8.49 -1.56
C GLY A 370 -19.65 8.65 -0.86
N ALA A 371 -19.75 8.44 0.45
CA ALA A 371 -20.98 8.63 1.25
C ALA A 371 -21.48 10.09 1.23
N ILE A 372 -20.59 11.05 0.95
CA ILE A 372 -20.93 12.47 0.82
C ILE A 372 -22.03 12.73 -0.22
N VAL A 373 -22.18 11.86 -1.22
CA VAL A 373 -23.22 12.01 -2.28
C VAL A 373 -24.63 11.81 -1.72
N GLU A 374 -24.82 10.83 -0.85
CA GLU A 374 -26.10 10.55 -0.20
C GLU A 374 -26.37 11.58 0.91
N ILE A 375 -25.36 11.84 1.72
CA ILE A 375 -25.42 12.85 2.79
C ILE A 375 -25.74 14.23 2.20
N GLY A 376 -25.08 14.64 1.13
CA GLY A 376 -25.31 15.93 0.47
C GLY A 376 -26.68 16.06 -0.16
N THR A 377 -27.24 14.96 -0.71
CA THR A 377 -28.62 14.94 -1.19
C THR A 377 -29.58 15.20 -0.01
N TRP A 378 -29.39 14.54 1.10
CA TRP A 378 -30.18 14.74 2.33
C TRP A 378 -30.03 16.16 2.90
N ILE A 379 -28.80 16.72 2.91
CA ILE A 379 -28.56 18.12 3.32
C ILE A 379 -29.41 19.06 2.46
N PHE A 380 -29.31 18.92 1.13
CA PHE A 380 -30.01 19.79 0.18
C PHE A 380 -31.54 19.73 0.35
N GLU A 381 -32.11 18.53 0.46
CA GLU A 381 -33.54 18.34 0.70
C GLU A 381 -33.99 18.93 2.04
N THR A 382 -33.20 18.73 3.09
CA THR A 382 -33.51 19.23 4.43
C THR A 382 -33.39 20.74 4.48
N ALA A 383 -32.34 21.33 3.89
CA ALA A 383 -32.16 22.78 3.78
C ALA A 383 -33.33 23.43 3.02
N CYS A 384 -33.75 22.89 1.87
CA CYS A 384 -34.90 23.38 1.11
C CYS A 384 -36.21 23.32 1.93
N ARG A 385 -36.39 22.28 2.72
CA ARG A 385 -37.57 22.13 3.61
C ARG A 385 -37.62 23.27 4.65
N TYR A 386 -36.49 23.61 5.25
CA TYR A 386 -36.44 24.70 6.23
C TYR A 386 -36.49 26.08 5.56
N LEU A 387 -35.83 26.27 4.42
CA LEU A 387 -35.93 27.50 3.63
C LEU A 387 -37.38 27.82 3.27
N LYS A 388 -38.16 26.82 2.87
CA LYS A 388 -39.59 27.00 2.60
C LYS A 388 -40.35 27.56 3.80
N LYS A 389 -40.06 27.06 5.00
CA LYS A 389 -40.69 27.57 6.24
C LYS A 389 -40.22 28.99 6.59
N MET A 390 -38.92 29.28 6.39
CA MET A 390 -38.36 30.63 6.64
C MET A 390 -38.91 31.65 5.64
N ASN A 391 -39.13 31.27 4.38
CA ASN A 391 -39.70 32.12 3.34
C ASN A 391 -41.18 32.52 3.59
N GLU A 392 -41.87 31.88 4.53
CA GLU A 392 -43.19 32.34 5.01
C GLU A 392 -43.10 33.66 5.77
N TYR A 393 -41.94 33.94 6.39
CA TYR A 393 -41.67 35.14 7.16
C TYR A 393 -40.81 36.18 6.41
N ASN A 394 -39.76 35.69 5.72
CA ASN A 394 -38.90 36.55 4.92
C ASN A 394 -38.55 35.82 3.58
N LYS A 395 -39.04 36.37 2.45
CA LYS A 395 -38.90 35.75 1.11
C LYS A 395 -37.53 35.93 0.48
N ASP A 396 -36.70 36.78 1.06
CA ASP A 396 -35.39 37.17 0.50
C ASP A 396 -34.23 36.40 1.16
N ILE A 397 -34.54 35.48 2.08
CA ILE A 397 -33.53 34.65 2.74
C ILE A 397 -32.83 33.76 1.71
N ILE A 398 -31.52 33.78 1.74
CA ILE A 398 -30.64 32.89 0.96
C ILE A 398 -30.17 31.75 1.86
N MET A 399 -30.22 30.53 1.34
CA MET A 399 -29.70 29.35 2.02
C MET A 399 -28.39 28.91 1.35
N SER A 400 -27.28 29.04 2.05
CA SER A 400 -25.94 28.66 1.61
C SER A 400 -25.66 27.21 1.97
N ILE A 401 -25.31 26.39 0.99
CA ILE A 401 -25.11 24.94 1.12
C ILE A 401 -23.75 24.55 0.56
N ASN A 402 -22.93 23.97 1.41
CA ASN A 402 -21.63 23.42 1.05
C ASN A 402 -21.77 22.19 0.12
N VAL A 403 -21.06 22.17 -1.00
CA VAL A 403 -21.09 21.09 -2.01
C VAL A 403 -19.66 20.62 -2.31
N SER A 404 -19.45 19.32 -2.19
CA SER A 404 -18.17 18.66 -2.46
C SER A 404 -17.90 18.46 -3.96
N ALA A 405 -16.64 18.50 -4.37
CA ALA A 405 -16.20 18.12 -5.70
C ALA A 405 -16.65 16.70 -6.09
N VAL A 406 -16.75 15.78 -5.11
CA VAL A 406 -17.21 14.40 -5.33
C VAL A 406 -18.68 14.36 -5.77
N GLN A 407 -19.51 15.25 -5.22
CA GLN A 407 -20.93 15.39 -5.61
C GLN A 407 -21.06 15.98 -6.99
N LEU A 408 -20.32 17.05 -7.31
CA LEU A 408 -20.36 17.71 -8.63
C LEU A 408 -19.95 16.79 -9.78
N LYS A 409 -19.07 15.83 -9.54
CA LYS A 409 -18.64 14.83 -10.53
C LYS A 409 -19.73 13.78 -10.86
N LYS A 410 -20.83 13.73 -10.09
CA LYS A 410 -21.92 12.78 -10.35
C LYS A 410 -22.85 13.30 -11.44
N SER A 411 -23.12 12.46 -12.42
CA SER A 411 -23.96 12.82 -13.59
C SER A 411 -25.41 13.19 -13.24
N ASP A 412 -25.94 12.69 -12.11
CA ASP A 412 -27.30 12.90 -11.62
C ASP A 412 -27.44 14.05 -10.61
N PHE A 413 -26.34 14.73 -10.29
CA PHE A 413 -26.32 15.80 -9.28
C PHE A 413 -27.29 16.93 -9.64
N LEU A 414 -27.19 17.48 -10.85
CA LEU A 414 -28.06 18.59 -11.31
C LEU A 414 -29.54 18.20 -11.36
N ASP A 415 -29.83 16.97 -11.78
CA ASP A 415 -31.20 16.47 -11.83
C ASP A 415 -31.82 16.35 -10.42
N LYS A 416 -31.02 15.93 -9.44
CA LYS A 416 -31.45 15.88 -8.03
C LYS A 416 -31.71 17.27 -7.48
N VAL A 417 -30.81 18.22 -7.71
CA VAL A 417 -30.96 19.62 -7.29
C VAL A 417 -32.24 20.22 -7.89
N ALA A 418 -32.42 20.12 -9.23
CA ALA A 418 -33.61 20.63 -9.92
C ALA A 418 -34.89 20.04 -9.35
N ARG A 419 -34.93 18.70 -9.18
CA ARG A 419 -36.11 18.00 -8.65
C ARG A 419 -36.43 18.46 -7.23
N THR A 420 -35.44 18.64 -6.37
CA THR A 420 -35.65 19.10 -5.00
C THR A 420 -36.23 20.52 -4.97
N ILE A 421 -35.67 21.43 -5.78
CA ILE A 421 -36.19 22.81 -5.92
C ILE A 421 -37.68 22.79 -6.36
N ASP A 422 -38.01 21.98 -7.35
CA ASP A 422 -39.40 21.86 -7.87
C ASP A 422 -40.35 21.28 -6.81
N VAL A 423 -39.95 20.21 -6.12
CA VAL A 423 -40.77 19.54 -5.07
C VAL A 423 -41.11 20.49 -3.92
N PHE A 424 -40.15 21.28 -3.47
CA PHE A 424 -40.38 22.24 -2.38
C PHE A 424 -40.93 23.57 -2.85
N GLY A 425 -40.90 23.87 -4.17
CA GLY A 425 -41.35 25.13 -4.76
C GLY A 425 -40.47 26.31 -4.33
N ILE A 426 -39.16 26.09 -4.24
CA ILE A 426 -38.17 27.10 -3.84
C ILE A 426 -37.79 27.95 -5.06
N ASN A 427 -37.65 29.26 -4.87
CA ASN A 427 -37.03 30.11 -5.88
C ASN A 427 -35.52 29.78 -5.95
N PRO A 428 -34.94 29.37 -7.08
CA PRO A 428 -33.50 29.07 -7.19
C PRO A 428 -32.61 30.22 -6.70
N ALA A 429 -33.02 31.47 -6.85
CA ALA A 429 -32.29 32.65 -6.37
C ALA A 429 -32.13 32.72 -4.83
N ASN A 430 -32.92 31.94 -4.08
CA ASN A 430 -32.79 31.82 -2.65
C ASN A 430 -31.84 30.69 -2.21
N ILE A 431 -31.15 30.06 -3.16
CA ILE A 431 -30.15 29.01 -2.90
C ILE A 431 -28.79 29.53 -3.36
N GLN A 432 -27.79 29.32 -2.50
CA GLN A 432 -26.40 29.54 -2.81
C GLN A 432 -25.63 28.24 -2.58
N VAL A 433 -24.83 27.83 -3.56
CA VAL A 433 -23.91 26.68 -3.45
C VAL A 433 -22.53 27.21 -3.11
N GLU A 434 -21.94 26.70 -2.05
CA GLU A 434 -20.59 27.03 -1.61
C GLU A 434 -19.60 25.97 -2.08
N LEU A 435 -18.53 26.43 -2.73
CA LEU A 435 -17.46 25.61 -3.29
C LEU A 435 -16.13 26.10 -2.77
N THR A 436 -15.30 25.20 -2.24
CA THR A 436 -13.95 25.56 -1.83
C THR A 436 -13.06 25.89 -3.03
N GLU A 437 -11.99 26.65 -2.80
CA GLU A 437 -11.01 27.02 -3.82
C GLU A 437 -10.45 25.78 -4.54
N THR A 438 -10.08 24.75 -3.79
CA THR A 438 -9.57 23.48 -4.34
C THR A 438 -10.60 22.78 -5.24
N CYS A 439 -11.87 22.82 -4.87
CA CYS A 439 -12.96 22.26 -5.68
C CYS A 439 -13.04 22.95 -7.04
N LEU A 440 -12.93 24.29 -7.09
CA LEU A 440 -13.00 25.05 -8.34
C LEU A 440 -11.83 24.74 -9.27
N VAL A 441 -10.60 24.65 -8.74
CA VAL A 441 -9.40 24.31 -9.53
C VAL A 441 -9.55 22.95 -10.21
N ASP A 442 -10.09 21.95 -9.52
CA ASP A 442 -10.36 20.59 -10.08
C ASP A 442 -11.31 20.60 -11.30
N PHE A 443 -12.13 21.65 -11.45
CA PHE A 443 -13.09 21.79 -12.56
C PHE A 443 -12.60 22.67 -13.72
N MET A 444 -11.46 23.38 -13.58
CA MET A 444 -10.91 24.21 -14.65
C MET A 444 -10.40 23.43 -15.87
N ASP A 445 -9.97 22.19 -15.68
CA ASP A 445 -9.38 21.37 -16.75
C ASP A 445 -10.39 20.67 -17.69
N GLY A 446 -11.64 21.19 -17.80
CA GLY A 446 -12.60 20.74 -18.81
C GLY A 446 -14.02 20.38 -18.34
N ASN A 447 -14.34 20.60 -17.06
CA ASN A 447 -15.68 20.32 -16.50
C ASN A 447 -16.49 21.58 -16.11
N ASP A 448 -16.12 22.75 -16.60
CA ASP A 448 -16.77 24.06 -16.34
C ASP A 448 -18.29 24.05 -16.58
N LYS A 449 -18.78 23.09 -17.35
CA LYS A 449 -20.19 23.00 -17.72
C LYS A 449 -21.14 22.76 -16.54
N VAL A 450 -20.68 22.12 -15.46
CA VAL A 450 -21.53 21.85 -14.29
C VAL A 450 -21.77 23.13 -13.50
N ILE A 451 -20.71 23.90 -13.25
CA ILE A 451 -20.77 25.19 -12.55
C ILE A 451 -21.64 26.19 -13.32
N GLN A 452 -21.45 26.28 -14.64
CA GLN A 452 -22.28 27.15 -15.48
C GLN A 452 -23.76 26.72 -15.46
N LYS A 453 -24.05 25.42 -15.51
CA LYS A 453 -25.43 24.92 -15.43
C LYS A 453 -26.09 25.23 -14.09
N ILE A 454 -25.36 25.19 -12.96
CA ILE A 454 -25.88 25.61 -11.65
C ILE A 454 -26.28 27.09 -11.70
N ALA A 455 -25.43 27.95 -12.28
CA ALA A 455 -25.72 29.37 -12.45
C ALA A 455 -26.89 29.59 -13.42
N ASP A 456 -26.99 28.83 -14.52
CA ASP A 456 -28.11 28.89 -15.50
C ASP A 456 -29.44 28.48 -14.87
N MET A 457 -29.45 27.63 -13.82
CA MET A 457 -30.62 27.33 -13.02
C MET A 457 -31.08 28.49 -12.13
N GLY A 458 -30.30 29.58 -12.05
CA GLY A 458 -30.55 30.73 -11.18
C GLY A 458 -30.02 30.59 -9.75
N ILE A 459 -29.23 29.55 -9.47
CA ILE A 459 -28.60 29.31 -8.16
C ILE A 459 -27.33 30.15 -8.07
N ALA A 460 -27.13 30.87 -6.96
CA ALA A 460 -25.91 31.60 -6.72
C ALA A 460 -24.74 30.67 -6.39
N ILE A 461 -23.53 31.03 -6.78
CA ILE A 461 -22.31 30.29 -6.45
C ILE A 461 -21.43 31.17 -5.57
N ALA A 462 -21.02 30.65 -4.43
CA ALA A 462 -20.05 31.26 -3.55
C ALA A 462 -18.72 30.49 -3.57
N LEU A 463 -17.64 31.25 -3.54
CA LEU A 463 -16.31 30.71 -3.33
C LEU A 463 -15.99 30.77 -1.84
N ASP A 464 -15.72 29.60 -1.25
CA ASP A 464 -15.45 29.44 0.18
C ASP A 464 -13.97 29.24 0.48
N ASP A 465 -13.56 29.48 1.74
CA ASP A 465 -12.19 29.37 2.26
C ASP A 465 -11.14 30.17 1.46
N PHE A 466 -11.53 31.31 0.89
CA PHE A 466 -10.64 32.07 0.02
C PHE A 466 -9.38 32.57 0.73
N GLY A 467 -8.23 32.26 0.13
CA GLY A 467 -6.90 32.69 0.60
C GLY A 467 -6.14 31.65 1.40
N THR A 468 -6.73 30.46 1.63
CA THR A 468 -6.05 29.35 2.31
C THR A 468 -5.32 28.41 1.33
N GLY A 469 -5.54 28.57 0.00
CA GLY A 469 -5.01 27.72 -1.06
C GLY A 469 -4.14 28.45 -2.10
N TYR A 470 -4.05 27.88 -3.31
CA TYR A 470 -3.31 28.42 -4.46
C TYR A 470 -4.18 29.47 -5.20
N SER A 471 -4.34 30.66 -4.65
CA SER A 471 -5.19 31.71 -5.23
C SER A 471 -4.63 32.22 -6.56
N SER A 472 -5.09 31.68 -7.67
CA SER A 472 -4.91 32.29 -8.97
C SER A 472 -6.12 33.15 -9.28
N PHE A 473 -6.01 34.47 -9.11
CA PHE A 473 -7.08 35.46 -9.37
C PHE A 473 -7.64 35.42 -10.81
N GLY A 474 -6.95 34.70 -11.71
CA GLY A 474 -7.34 34.64 -13.12
C GLY A 474 -8.72 34.00 -13.36
N TYR A 475 -9.10 33.01 -12.55
CA TYR A 475 -10.36 32.29 -12.74
C TYR A 475 -11.60 33.01 -12.19
N LEU A 476 -11.44 33.91 -11.19
CA LEU A 476 -12.55 34.65 -10.62
C LEU A 476 -13.26 35.54 -11.67
N LYS A 477 -12.54 35.96 -12.70
CA LYS A 477 -13.08 36.80 -13.76
C LYS A 477 -14.01 36.03 -14.72
N ASP A 478 -13.73 34.76 -14.95
CA ASP A 478 -14.39 33.99 -16.01
C ASP A 478 -15.47 33.05 -15.45
N MET A 479 -15.54 32.88 -14.12
CA MET A 479 -16.53 32.03 -13.45
C MET A 479 -17.76 32.80 -13.00
N PRO A 480 -18.96 32.19 -12.99
CA PRO A 480 -20.21 32.82 -12.59
C PRO A 480 -20.36 32.94 -11.07
N ILE A 481 -19.29 33.37 -10.37
CA ILE A 481 -19.27 33.52 -8.92
C ILE A 481 -20.01 34.80 -8.55
N LYS A 482 -20.90 34.71 -7.56
CA LYS A 482 -21.72 35.82 -7.04
C LYS A 482 -21.28 36.28 -5.68
N CYS A 483 -20.64 35.42 -4.90
CA CYS A 483 -20.21 35.70 -3.54
C CYS A 483 -18.82 35.13 -3.28
N LEU A 484 -18.03 35.80 -2.47
CA LEU A 484 -16.74 35.34 -1.96
C LEU A 484 -16.75 35.40 -0.44
N LYS A 485 -16.44 34.23 0.20
CA LYS A 485 -16.32 34.12 1.65
C LYS A 485 -14.85 34.26 2.04
N VAL A 486 -14.55 35.25 2.88
CA VAL A 486 -13.21 35.51 3.42
C VAL A 486 -13.07 34.72 4.71
N ASP A 487 -12.11 33.80 4.72
CA ASP A 487 -11.89 32.89 5.84
C ASP A 487 -11.54 33.62 7.15
N LYS A 488 -11.97 33.03 8.26
CA LYS A 488 -11.76 33.53 9.61
C LYS A 488 -10.29 33.89 9.92
N SER A 489 -9.31 33.17 9.36
CA SER A 489 -7.88 33.41 9.60
C SER A 489 -7.43 34.81 9.25
N PHE A 490 -8.11 35.50 8.32
CA PHE A 490 -7.84 36.89 7.96
C PHE A 490 -8.46 37.88 8.94
N VAL A 491 -9.39 37.46 9.78
CA VAL A 491 -10.16 38.29 10.70
C VAL A 491 -9.65 38.17 12.14
N ASP A 492 -9.13 37.01 12.52
CA ASP A 492 -8.70 36.72 13.89
C ASP A 492 -7.73 37.77 14.45
N GLU A 493 -6.83 38.28 13.64
CA GLU A 493 -5.81 39.27 14.06
C GLU A 493 -5.93 40.64 13.37
N ILE A 494 -7.05 40.91 12.70
CA ILE A 494 -7.29 42.13 11.92
C ILE A 494 -7.15 43.41 12.77
N CYS A 495 -7.48 43.33 14.06
CA CYS A 495 -7.37 44.46 14.99
C CYS A 495 -5.93 44.71 15.45
N SER A 496 -5.05 43.71 15.43
CA SER A 496 -3.70 43.78 16.01
C SER A 496 -2.59 43.78 14.96
N LYS A 497 -2.80 43.18 13.80
CA LYS A 497 -1.80 43.08 12.73
C LYS A 497 -2.17 43.95 11.53
N HIS A 498 -1.38 44.98 11.31
CA HIS A 498 -1.56 45.89 10.16
C HIS A 498 -1.53 45.16 8.80
N LYS A 499 -0.79 44.05 8.71
CA LYS A 499 -0.73 43.23 7.49
C LYS A 499 -2.07 42.58 7.18
N ASP A 500 -2.74 41.99 8.17
CA ASP A 500 -4.03 41.29 8.00
C ASP A 500 -5.13 42.31 7.68
N TYR A 501 -5.11 43.48 8.29
CA TYR A 501 -5.96 44.61 7.92
C TYR A 501 -5.80 45.01 6.44
N GLN A 502 -4.56 45.14 5.95
CA GLN A 502 -4.31 45.52 4.55
C GLN A 502 -4.71 44.43 3.56
N ILE A 503 -4.46 43.17 3.89
CA ILE A 503 -4.80 42.02 3.02
C ILE A 503 -6.32 41.91 2.92
N THR A 504 -7.02 41.91 4.05
CA THR A 504 -8.49 41.81 4.08
C THR A 504 -9.14 42.95 3.32
N GLY A 505 -8.70 44.18 3.54
CA GLY A 505 -9.19 45.36 2.81
C GLY A 505 -8.93 45.24 1.30
N SER A 506 -7.74 44.78 0.89
CA SER A 506 -7.41 44.56 -0.52
C SER A 506 -8.27 43.51 -1.19
N ILE A 507 -8.58 42.41 -0.47
CA ILE A 507 -9.48 41.34 -0.96
C ILE A 507 -10.88 41.92 -1.17
N ILE A 508 -11.45 42.61 -0.18
CA ILE A 508 -12.79 43.19 -0.25
C ILE A 508 -12.87 44.19 -1.42
N ASP A 509 -11.91 45.11 -1.55
CA ASP A 509 -11.89 46.08 -2.63
C ASP A 509 -11.80 45.44 -4.01
N MET A 510 -10.94 44.45 -4.18
CA MET A 510 -10.77 43.72 -5.44
C MET A 510 -12.05 43.01 -5.86
N VAL A 511 -12.65 42.27 -4.95
CA VAL A 511 -13.86 41.47 -5.20
C VAL A 511 -15.05 42.35 -5.56
N LYS A 512 -15.14 43.50 -4.89
CA LYS A 512 -16.14 44.54 -5.17
C LYS A 512 -16.00 45.12 -6.57
N HIS A 513 -14.77 45.35 -7.05
CA HIS A 513 -14.55 45.80 -8.44
C HIS A 513 -14.94 44.76 -9.49
N LEU A 514 -14.98 43.47 -9.12
CA LEU A 514 -15.49 42.39 -9.99
C LEU A 514 -17.01 42.26 -9.93
N GLY A 515 -17.70 43.05 -9.09
CA GLY A 515 -19.16 42.94 -8.90
C GLY A 515 -19.59 41.69 -8.13
N ILE A 516 -18.70 41.14 -7.31
CA ILE A 516 -18.92 39.96 -6.48
C ILE A 516 -19.14 40.45 -5.04
N ALA A 517 -20.17 39.94 -4.36
CA ALA A 517 -20.45 40.25 -2.96
C ALA A 517 -19.46 39.56 -2.03
N THR A 518 -19.22 40.16 -0.86
CA THR A 518 -18.33 39.60 0.16
C THR A 518 -19.08 39.16 1.41
N VAL A 519 -18.76 37.98 1.90
CA VAL A 519 -19.09 37.52 3.26
C VAL A 519 -17.79 37.35 4.02
N VAL A 520 -17.66 37.99 5.18
CA VAL A 520 -16.49 37.83 6.05
C VAL A 520 -16.86 36.97 7.24
N GLU A 521 -16.13 35.87 7.41
CA GLU A 521 -16.40 34.87 8.42
C GLU A 521 -15.64 35.08 9.74
N GLY A 522 -16.14 34.45 10.79
CA GLY A 522 -15.47 34.41 12.08
C GLY A 522 -15.46 35.74 12.83
N VAL A 523 -16.42 36.62 12.56
CA VAL A 523 -16.55 37.89 13.27
C VAL A 523 -17.05 37.64 14.70
N GLU A 524 -16.22 37.93 15.69
CA GLU A 524 -16.50 37.62 17.10
C GLU A 524 -16.50 38.87 18.00
N THR A 525 -15.90 39.98 17.53
CA THR A 525 -15.80 41.23 18.34
C THR A 525 -16.41 42.42 17.64
N ILE A 526 -16.83 43.41 18.43
CA ILE A 526 -17.38 44.64 17.90
C ILE A 526 -16.31 45.48 17.17
N GLU A 527 -15.04 45.35 17.58
CA GLU A 527 -13.90 46.01 16.92
C GLU A 527 -13.70 45.45 15.51
N GLN A 528 -13.76 44.12 15.34
CA GLN A 528 -13.71 43.47 14.02
C GLN A 528 -14.86 43.98 13.15
N TYR A 529 -16.09 44.00 13.68
CA TYR A 529 -17.26 44.49 12.96
C TYR A 529 -17.08 45.94 12.48
N ASN A 530 -16.57 46.85 13.35
CA ASN A 530 -16.36 48.24 13.00
C ASN A 530 -15.34 48.40 11.86
N ILE A 531 -14.22 47.64 11.92
CA ILE A 531 -13.20 47.67 10.87
C ILE A 531 -13.79 47.18 9.54
N LEU A 532 -14.53 46.05 9.54
CA LEU A 532 -15.14 45.50 8.33
C LEU A 532 -16.23 46.41 7.76
N SER A 533 -16.96 47.14 8.62
CA SER A 533 -17.92 48.16 8.21
C SER A 533 -17.24 49.34 7.53
N GLU A 534 -16.08 49.82 8.04
CA GLU A 534 -15.28 50.86 7.40
C GLU A 534 -14.72 50.41 6.04
N MET A 535 -14.35 49.13 5.91
CA MET A 535 -13.94 48.50 4.64
C MET A 535 -15.11 48.30 3.68
N LYS A 536 -16.34 48.58 4.11
CA LYS A 536 -17.59 48.42 3.32
C LYS A 536 -17.80 46.97 2.84
N CYS A 537 -17.53 46.02 3.71
CA CYS A 537 -17.92 44.63 3.50
C CYS A 537 -19.45 44.52 3.34
N ASP A 538 -19.94 43.60 2.50
CA ASP A 538 -21.38 43.45 2.25
C ASP A 538 -22.05 42.71 3.39
N TYR A 539 -21.51 41.53 3.79
CA TYR A 539 -22.08 40.66 4.77
C TYR A 539 -21.02 40.12 5.73
N ILE A 540 -21.48 39.75 6.92
CA ILE A 540 -20.66 39.14 7.95
C ILE A 540 -21.35 37.90 8.52
N GLN A 541 -20.53 36.98 8.98
CA GLN A 541 -20.92 35.79 9.70
C GLN A 541 -19.99 35.56 10.88
N GLY A 542 -20.54 35.24 12.05
CA GLY A 542 -19.72 34.95 13.21
C GLY A 542 -20.50 34.99 14.51
N PHE A 543 -19.80 34.60 15.58
CA PHE A 543 -20.40 34.48 16.90
C PHE A 543 -20.85 35.80 17.52
N LEU A 544 -20.33 36.92 17.00
CA LEU A 544 -20.83 38.23 17.40
C LEU A 544 -22.33 38.35 17.14
N MET A 545 -22.82 37.83 16.01
CA MET A 545 -24.24 37.86 15.65
C MET A 545 -24.98 36.68 16.26
N SER A 546 -24.54 35.46 15.99
CA SER A 546 -25.08 34.23 16.55
C SER A 546 -24.13 33.05 16.38
N LYS A 547 -24.10 32.14 17.34
CA LYS A 547 -23.58 30.78 17.13
C LYS A 547 -24.52 30.03 16.17
N PRO A 548 -24.05 28.94 15.51
CA PRO A 548 -24.93 28.09 14.70
C PRO A 548 -26.14 27.62 15.52
N LEU A 549 -27.34 27.90 15.02
CA LEU A 549 -28.63 27.62 15.63
C LEU A 549 -29.15 26.27 15.16
N ASN A 550 -29.85 25.52 15.98
CA ASN A 550 -30.67 24.41 15.50
C ASN A 550 -31.83 24.92 14.63
N ALA A 551 -32.51 24.01 13.96
CA ALA A 551 -33.52 24.39 12.97
C ALA A 551 -34.72 25.15 13.54
N GLU A 552 -35.11 24.85 14.80
CA GLU A 552 -36.24 25.50 15.48
C GLU A 552 -35.84 26.90 15.93
N ASP A 553 -34.66 27.04 16.53
CA ASP A 553 -34.14 28.34 16.97
C ASP A 553 -33.83 29.25 15.75
N ALA A 554 -33.35 28.70 14.62
CA ALA A 554 -33.15 29.47 13.40
C ALA A 554 -34.47 30.00 12.81
N LEU A 555 -35.55 29.19 12.86
CA LEU A 555 -36.86 29.63 12.43
C LEU A 555 -37.43 30.73 13.35
N GLU A 556 -37.22 30.58 14.65
CA GLU A 556 -37.65 31.60 15.63
C GLU A 556 -36.81 32.88 15.45
N PHE A 557 -35.53 32.76 15.20
CA PHE A 557 -34.64 33.89 14.89
C PHE A 557 -35.17 34.71 13.68
N VAL A 558 -35.62 34.04 12.60
CA VAL A 558 -36.23 34.73 11.46
C VAL A 558 -37.53 35.43 11.82
N LYS A 559 -38.39 34.77 12.61
CA LYS A 559 -39.70 35.33 13.01
C LYS A 559 -39.58 36.57 13.90
N GLN A 560 -38.60 36.57 14.79
CA GLN A 560 -38.39 37.67 15.74
C GLN A 560 -37.52 38.77 15.17
N TYR A 561 -36.85 38.51 14.02
CA TYR A 561 -35.91 39.44 13.39
C TYR A 561 -36.64 40.45 12.52
N ASP A 562 -37.18 41.49 13.16
CA ASP A 562 -37.76 42.65 12.50
C ASP A 562 -36.95 43.93 12.83
N GLU A 563 -37.40 45.09 12.35
CA GLU A 563 -36.70 46.34 12.58
C GLU A 563 -36.48 46.70 14.06
N LEU A 564 -37.25 46.13 14.99
CA LEU A 564 -37.15 46.34 16.45
C LEU A 564 -36.08 45.45 17.12
N HIS A 565 -35.74 44.30 16.46
CA HIS A 565 -34.82 43.31 16.99
C HIS A 565 -33.48 43.27 16.28
N LYS A 566 -33.19 44.22 15.37
CA LYS A 566 -31.86 44.39 14.83
C LYS A 566 -30.84 44.57 15.94
N PRO A 567 -29.68 43.88 15.93
CA PRO A 567 -28.73 43.93 17.01
C PRO A 567 -28.32 45.43 17.24
N SER A 568 -28.71 45.93 18.42
CA SER A 568 -28.27 47.26 18.82
C SER A 568 -26.74 47.24 19.10
N ARG A 569 -26.07 48.38 18.97
CA ARG A 569 -24.65 48.49 19.34
C ARG A 569 -24.40 47.96 20.77
N GLN A 570 -25.31 48.19 21.71
CA GLN A 570 -25.22 47.71 23.08
C GLN A 570 -25.28 46.17 23.14
N SER A 571 -26.17 45.51 22.37
CA SER A 571 -26.26 44.04 22.35
C SER A 571 -25.04 43.37 21.67
N LEU A 572 -24.44 44.03 20.68
CA LEU A 572 -23.20 43.57 20.06
C LEU A 572 -22.01 43.72 21.04
N GLU A 573 -21.94 44.80 21.81
CA GLU A 573 -20.91 44.99 22.85
C GLU A 573 -21.05 43.96 23.98
N GLU A 574 -22.28 43.63 24.41
CA GLU A 574 -22.57 42.61 25.42
C GLU A 574 -22.17 41.21 24.92
N ASN A 575 -22.51 40.85 23.68
CA ASN A 575 -22.10 39.60 23.06
C ASN A 575 -20.57 39.49 22.91
N SER A 576 -19.90 40.53 22.46
CA SER A 576 -18.43 40.58 22.35
C SER A 576 -17.77 40.33 23.70
N ASN A 577 -18.25 40.98 24.76
CA ASN A 577 -17.73 40.81 26.13
C ASN A 577 -17.95 39.40 26.66
N LYS A 578 -19.10 38.78 26.36
CA LYS A 578 -19.41 37.40 26.74
C LYS A 578 -18.49 36.42 26.05
N LEU A 579 -18.25 36.57 24.76
CA LEU A 579 -17.33 35.72 23.98
C LEU A 579 -15.88 35.84 24.48
N ALA A 580 -15.45 37.06 24.83
CA ALA A 580 -14.13 37.28 25.42
C ALA A 580 -13.96 36.55 26.77
N ALA A 581 -14.99 36.58 27.62
CA ALA A 581 -14.98 35.84 28.88
C ALA A 581 -14.94 34.31 28.67
N GLU A 582 -15.73 33.77 27.75
CA GLU A 582 -15.73 32.32 27.41
C GLU A 582 -14.35 31.88 26.85
N ARG A 583 -13.64 32.72 26.07
CA ARG A 583 -12.29 32.44 25.61
C ARG A 583 -11.28 32.36 26.76
N MET A 584 -11.30 33.32 27.68
CA MET A 584 -10.41 33.35 28.84
C MET A 584 -10.59 32.13 29.75
N GLU A 585 -11.82 31.64 29.91
CA GLU A 585 -12.10 30.42 30.68
C GLU A 585 -11.55 29.16 29.99
N ARG A 586 -11.66 29.03 28.66
CA ARG A 586 -11.10 27.92 27.90
C ARG A 586 -9.57 27.90 27.93
N GLU A 587 -8.92 29.06 27.83
CA GLU A 587 -7.45 29.17 27.92
C GLU A 587 -6.94 28.79 29.30
N LYS A 588 -7.63 29.16 30.39
CA LYS A 588 -7.32 28.73 31.76
C LYS A 588 -7.51 27.22 31.93
N GLY A 589 -8.60 26.63 31.44
CA GLY A 589 -8.85 25.19 31.50
C GLY A 589 -7.82 24.34 30.73
N ASN A 590 -7.32 24.84 29.60
CA ASN A 590 -6.24 24.19 28.84
C ASN A 590 -4.86 24.34 29.51
N ALA A 591 -4.59 25.46 30.20
CA ALA A 591 -3.36 25.68 30.96
C ALA A 591 -3.29 24.75 32.20
N ASP A 592 -4.42 24.55 32.88
CA ASP A 592 -4.49 23.63 34.04
C ASP A 592 -4.41 22.14 33.63
N SER A 593 -4.88 21.78 32.43
CA SER A 593 -4.72 20.41 31.92
C SER A 593 -3.30 20.09 31.42
N SER A 594 -2.55 21.08 30.94
CA SER A 594 -1.14 20.94 30.53
C SER A 594 -0.16 21.00 31.69
N ALA A 595 -0.57 21.47 32.88
CA ALA A 595 0.25 21.47 34.10
C ALA A 595 0.15 20.15 34.90
N ASN A 596 -0.78 19.25 34.52
CA ASN A 596 -1.02 17.94 35.16
C ASN A 596 -0.62 16.72 34.30
N VAL A 597 0.21 16.89 33.24
CA VAL A 597 0.78 15.79 32.44
C VAL A 597 2.28 15.69 32.62
#